data_4bf9bf19e45f18c23f80b70098bdfbc4
#
_entry.id   4bf9bf19e45f18c23f80b70098bdfbc4
#
_cell.length_a   1.000
_cell.length_b   1.000
_cell.length_c   1.000
_cell.angle_alpha   90.00
_cell.angle_beta   90.00
_cell.angle_gamma   90.00
#
_symmetry.space_group_name_H-M   'P 1'
#
loop_
_entity.id
_entity.type
_entity.pdbx_description
1 polymer ?
#
loop_
_entity_poly.entity_id
_entity_poly.type
_entity_poly.pdbx_seq_one_letter_code
_entity_poly.pdbx_strand_id
1 'polypeptide(L)'
;MAPNPNCRSTRIDTAHETLLDELQIIWDEVGESEGEKDKMMLELEQECRNLYRRKIDEANQYRAQIRLAIAGLEAEIEDICCSMGETTSPWNRGLSSAGSLKEQLNAITLKLEEMQIQKNERLEKFMEVMDQIREILAEFSPIERNDSKFSVDESDLSTRALQELEKQLQALQEEKSERLRRVMEHLNTLKALCAVLGLSFEEATRDLHCNSHHDEGYMSISDDSVECLVSAIEHLRKVKLERMQKNCNMFYGI
;
A
#
# COMPACT_ATOMS: atom_id res chain seq x y z
N MET A 1 -7.77 -19.18 -40.37
CA MET A 1 -8.81 -19.04 -41.38
C MET A 1 -10.11 -18.74 -40.67
N ALA A 2 -10.55 -17.48 -40.65
CA ALA A 2 -11.79 -17.08 -39.99
C ALA A 2 -13.01 -17.60 -40.83
N PRO A 3 -14.06 -18.15 -40.20
CA PRO A 3 -15.23 -18.60 -40.89
C PRO A 3 -16.00 -17.42 -41.50
N ASN A 4 -16.29 -17.50 -42.76
CA ASN A 4 -17.00 -16.49 -43.55
C ASN A 4 -18.38 -16.18 -42.90
N PRO A 5 -18.69 -14.92 -42.51
CA PRO A 5 -19.94 -14.57 -41.82
C PRO A 5 -21.20 -14.86 -42.64
N ASN A 6 -21.10 -14.92 -43.97
CA ASN A 6 -22.23 -15.24 -44.86
C ASN A 6 -22.67 -16.71 -44.79
N CYS A 7 -21.87 -17.66 -44.31
CA CYS A 7 -22.20 -19.06 -44.26
C CYS A 7 -23.18 -19.43 -43.11
N ARG A 8 -23.35 -18.58 -42.11
CA ARG A 8 -24.30 -18.81 -40.99
C ARG A 8 -25.71 -18.35 -41.34
N SER A 9 -25.87 -17.23 -42.06
CA SER A 9 -27.18 -16.70 -42.44
C SER A 9 -27.88 -17.64 -43.39
N THR A 10 -27.20 -18.06 -44.45
CA THR A 10 -27.76 -18.99 -45.46
C THR A 10 -28.19 -20.35 -44.88
N ARG A 11 -27.56 -20.81 -43.81
CA ARG A 11 -27.87 -22.10 -43.16
C ARG A 11 -29.10 -22.02 -42.24
N ILE A 12 -29.40 -20.85 -41.71
CA ILE A 12 -30.60 -20.61 -40.90
C ILE A 12 -31.80 -20.41 -41.84
N ASP A 13 -31.61 -19.67 -42.92
CA ASP A 13 -32.68 -19.40 -43.89
C ASP A 13 -33.18 -20.71 -44.55
N THR A 14 -32.27 -21.60 -44.98
CA THR A 14 -32.65 -22.91 -45.55
C THR A 14 -33.32 -23.85 -44.54
N ALA A 15 -32.92 -23.86 -43.29
CA ALA A 15 -33.55 -24.67 -42.24
C ALA A 15 -34.95 -24.15 -41.89
N HIS A 16 -35.12 -22.83 -41.92
CA HIS A 16 -36.42 -22.21 -41.64
C HIS A 16 -37.42 -22.46 -42.79
N GLU A 17 -36.98 -22.34 -44.04
CA GLU A 17 -37.78 -22.64 -45.22
C GLU A 17 -38.25 -24.09 -45.23
N THR A 18 -37.36 -25.07 -44.97
CA THR A 18 -37.75 -26.50 -44.94
C THR A 18 -38.76 -26.81 -43.84
N LEU A 19 -38.69 -26.19 -42.67
CA LEU A 19 -39.68 -26.40 -41.60
C LEU A 19 -41.02 -25.75 -41.90
N LEU A 20 -41.03 -24.62 -42.61
CA LEU A 20 -42.27 -23.97 -43.07
C LEU A 20 -42.95 -24.79 -44.14
N ASP A 21 -42.18 -25.32 -45.12
CA ASP A 21 -42.71 -26.20 -46.17
C ASP A 21 -43.33 -27.48 -45.58
N GLU A 22 -42.65 -28.08 -44.60
CA GLU A 22 -43.16 -29.26 -43.89
C GLU A 22 -44.48 -28.98 -43.15
N LEU A 23 -44.54 -27.78 -42.47
CA LEU A 23 -45.71 -27.32 -41.75
C LEU A 23 -46.91 -27.10 -42.74
N GLN A 24 -46.68 -26.53 -43.92
CA GLN A 24 -47.70 -26.33 -44.94
C GLN A 24 -48.25 -27.67 -45.46
N ILE A 25 -47.38 -28.65 -45.73
CA ILE A 25 -47.77 -29.97 -46.12
C ILE A 25 -48.70 -30.62 -45.08
N ILE A 26 -48.37 -30.49 -43.78
CA ILE A 26 -49.18 -31.01 -42.66
C ILE A 26 -50.56 -30.34 -42.63
N TRP A 27 -50.61 -29.00 -42.78
CA TRP A 27 -51.90 -28.27 -42.84
C TRP A 27 -52.76 -28.66 -44.05
N ASP A 28 -52.16 -28.92 -45.23
CA ASP A 28 -52.80 -29.40 -46.36
C ASP A 28 -53.41 -30.83 -46.19
N GLU A 29 -52.62 -31.71 -45.54
CA GLU A 29 -53.08 -33.06 -45.20
C GLU A 29 -54.25 -33.09 -44.19
N VAL A 30 -54.19 -32.14 -43.19
CA VAL A 30 -55.26 -31.98 -42.21
C VAL A 30 -56.51 -31.36 -42.81
N GLY A 31 -56.37 -30.64 -43.92
CA GLY A 31 -57.50 -30.01 -44.63
C GLY A 31 -57.88 -28.64 -44.07
N GLU A 32 -56.89 -27.94 -43.47
CA GLU A 32 -57.08 -26.58 -42.98
C GLU A 32 -57.48 -25.62 -44.11
N SER A 33 -58.37 -24.68 -43.81
CA SER A 33 -58.71 -23.64 -44.77
C SER A 33 -57.60 -22.61 -44.97
N GLU A 34 -57.50 -21.95 -46.10
CA GLU A 34 -56.51 -20.93 -46.38
C GLU A 34 -56.54 -19.80 -45.33
N GLY A 35 -57.72 -19.39 -44.85
CA GLY A 35 -57.82 -18.37 -43.78
C GLY A 35 -57.32 -18.81 -42.43
N GLU A 36 -57.37 -20.11 -42.12
CA GLU A 36 -56.81 -20.70 -40.90
C GLU A 36 -55.28 -20.84 -41.02
N LYS A 37 -54.76 -21.25 -42.16
CA LYS A 37 -53.31 -21.29 -42.46
C LYS A 37 -52.68 -19.89 -42.36
N ASP A 38 -53.31 -18.87 -42.95
CA ASP A 38 -52.88 -17.49 -42.89
C ASP A 38 -52.82 -17.00 -41.45
N LYS A 39 -53.83 -17.33 -40.64
CA LYS A 39 -53.84 -16.97 -39.20
C LYS A 39 -52.71 -17.67 -38.43
N MET A 40 -52.51 -18.97 -38.60
CA MET A 40 -51.43 -19.72 -37.96
C MET A 40 -50.06 -19.21 -38.41
N MET A 41 -49.88 -18.84 -39.68
CA MET A 41 -48.66 -18.22 -40.18
C MET A 41 -48.38 -16.88 -39.52
N LEU A 42 -49.39 -16.02 -39.37
CA LEU A 42 -49.24 -14.72 -38.67
C LEU A 42 -48.90 -14.90 -37.21
N GLU A 43 -49.48 -15.87 -36.52
CA GLU A 43 -49.14 -16.20 -35.12
C GLU A 43 -47.68 -16.66 -35.02
N LEU A 44 -47.22 -17.56 -35.90
CA LEU A 44 -45.85 -18.04 -35.96
C LEU A 44 -44.85 -16.90 -36.20
N GLU A 45 -45.14 -16.00 -37.16
CA GLU A 45 -44.31 -14.80 -37.38
C GLU A 45 -44.22 -13.92 -36.15
N GLN A 46 -45.34 -13.75 -35.44
CA GLN A 46 -45.35 -12.95 -34.21
C GLN A 46 -44.53 -13.60 -33.09
N GLU A 47 -44.61 -14.92 -32.93
CA GLU A 47 -43.82 -15.68 -31.97
C GLU A 47 -42.30 -15.58 -32.27
N CYS A 48 -41.92 -15.80 -33.54
CA CYS A 48 -40.57 -15.63 -34.02
C CYS A 48 -40.05 -14.22 -33.74
N ARG A 49 -40.83 -13.19 -34.07
CA ARG A 49 -40.49 -11.79 -33.82
C ARG A 49 -40.29 -11.51 -32.32
N ASN A 50 -41.16 -12.06 -31.47
CA ASN A 50 -41.05 -11.92 -30.02
C ASN A 50 -39.80 -12.64 -29.48
N LEU A 51 -39.46 -13.82 -29.99
CA LEU A 51 -38.26 -14.56 -29.67
C LEU A 51 -36.99 -13.76 -29.99
N TYR A 52 -36.89 -13.19 -31.20
CA TYR A 52 -35.78 -12.36 -31.62
C TYR A 52 -35.63 -11.11 -30.73
N ARG A 53 -36.73 -10.40 -30.43
CA ARG A 53 -36.72 -9.26 -29.55
C ARG A 53 -36.15 -9.62 -28.18
N ARG A 54 -36.66 -10.70 -27.57
CA ARG A 54 -36.16 -11.17 -26.28
C ARG A 54 -34.66 -11.47 -26.33
N LYS A 55 -34.18 -12.14 -27.41
CA LYS A 55 -32.75 -12.44 -27.58
C LYS A 55 -31.90 -11.20 -27.80
N ILE A 56 -32.41 -10.19 -28.48
CA ILE A 56 -31.76 -8.90 -28.63
C ILE A 56 -31.67 -8.16 -27.26
N ASP A 57 -32.75 -8.20 -26.50
CA ASP A 57 -32.77 -7.56 -25.17
C ASP A 57 -31.80 -8.26 -24.20
N GLU A 58 -31.77 -9.58 -24.16
CA GLU A 58 -30.80 -10.37 -23.39
C GLU A 58 -29.36 -10.00 -23.80
N ALA A 59 -29.05 -9.91 -25.08
CA ALA A 59 -27.73 -9.53 -25.58
C ALA A 59 -27.38 -8.07 -25.25
N ASN A 60 -28.33 -7.17 -25.30
CA ASN A 60 -28.14 -5.77 -24.91
C ASN A 60 -27.90 -5.63 -23.43
N GLN A 61 -28.62 -6.36 -22.58
CA GLN A 61 -28.38 -6.39 -21.13
C GLN A 61 -26.97 -6.89 -20.83
N TYR A 62 -26.54 -8.00 -21.44
CA TYR A 62 -25.19 -8.52 -21.26
C TYR A 62 -24.12 -7.52 -21.73
N ARG A 63 -24.33 -6.85 -22.85
CA ARG A 63 -23.46 -5.78 -23.34
C ARG A 63 -23.35 -4.61 -22.34
N ALA A 64 -24.48 -4.22 -21.76
CA ALA A 64 -24.52 -3.16 -20.76
C ALA A 64 -23.79 -3.56 -19.47
N GLN A 65 -23.94 -4.81 -19.03
CA GLN A 65 -23.22 -5.34 -17.86
C GLN A 65 -21.69 -5.30 -18.05
N ILE A 66 -21.19 -5.73 -19.22
CA ILE A 66 -19.75 -5.67 -19.52
C ILE A 66 -19.26 -4.22 -19.49
N ARG A 67 -20.00 -3.29 -20.09
CA ARG A 67 -19.60 -1.87 -20.08
C ARG A 67 -19.57 -1.28 -18.67
N LEU A 68 -20.52 -1.64 -17.83
CA LEU A 68 -20.56 -1.21 -16.43
C LEU A 68 -19.38 -1.79 -15.64
N ALA A 69 -19.05 -3.07 -15.86
CA ALA A 69 -17.89 -3.69 -15.24
C ALA A 69 -16.58 -3.00 -15.66
N ILE A 70 -16.42 -2.70 -16.96
CA ILE A 70 -15.26 -1.95 -17.47
C ILE A 70 -15.16 -0.60 -16.76
N ALA A 71 -16.24 0.18 -16.71
CA ALA A 71 -16.25 1.50 -16.07
C ALA A 71 -15.92 1.43 -14.56
N GLY A 72 -16.39 0.38 -13.87
CA GLY A 72 -16.04 0.14 -12.47
C GLY A 72 -14.56 -0.11 -12.25
N LEU A 73 -13.95 -0.98 -13.07
CA LEU A 73 -12.52 -1.28 -13.00
C LEU A 73 -11.66 -0.07 -13.39
N GLU A 74 -12.11 0.75 -14.36
CA GLU A 74 -11.46 2.00 -14.72
C GLU A 74 -11.42 2.99 -13.54
N ALA A 75 -12.53 3.12 -12.82
CA ALA A 75 -12.59 3.97 -11.63
C ALA A 75 -11.66 3.47 -10.51
N GLU A 76 -11.59 2.16 -10.26
CA GLU A 76 -10.66 1.60 -9.27
C GLU A 76 -9.19 1.87 -9.63
N ILE A 77 -8.82 1.74 -10.90
CA ILE A 77 -7.47 2.07 -11.36
C ILE A 77 -7.18 3.56 -11.16
N GLU A 78 -8.14 4.44 -11.44
CA GLU A 78 -8.00 5.88 -11.25
C GLU A 78 -7.79 6.23 -9.76
N ASP A 79 -8.52 5.60 -8.86
CA ASP A 79 -8.36 5.76 -7.42
C ASP A 79 -6.96 5.33 -6.95
N ILE A 80 -6.47 4.18 -7.46
CA ILE A 80 -5.10 3.72 -7.16
C ILE A 80 -4.05 4.71 -7.69
N CYS A 81 -4.20 5.18 -8.95
CA CYS A 81 -3.29 6.17 -9.53
C CYS A 81 -3.27 7.46 -8.71
N CYS A 82 -4.45 7.95 -8.30
CA CYS A 82 -4.57 9.14 -7.46
C CYS A 82 -3.86 8.96 -6.12
N SER A 83 -4.06 7.83 -5.44
CA SER A 83 -3.38 7.55 -4.17
C SER A 83 -1.86 7.45 -4.31
N MET A 84 -1.35 6.96 -5.43
CA MET A 84 0.09 6.91 -5.73
C MET A 84 0.66 8.23 -6.22
N GLY A 85 -0.17 9.27 -6.43
CA GLY A 85 0.24 10.56 -6.97
C GLY A 85 0.67 10.49 -8.44
N GLU A 86 0.22 9.47 -9.16
CA GLU A 86 0.47 9.31 -10.58
C GLU A 86 -0.67 10.00 -11.34
N THR A 87 -0.29 10.90 -12.24
CA THR A 87 -1.28 11.49 -13.16
C THR A 87 -1.84 10.36 -14.01
N THR A 88 -3.17 10.26 -14.09
CA THR A 88 -3.87 9.28 -14.92
C THR A 88 -3.19 9.17 -16.28
N SER A 89 -2.44 8.10 -16.43
CA SER A 89 -1.69 7.85 -17.65
C SER A 89 -2.66 7.70 -18.83
N PRO A 90 -2.31 8.16 -20.03
CA PRO A 90 -3.15 8.07 -21.23
C PRO A 90 -3.42 6.64 -21.71
N TRP A 91 -3.26 5.64 -20.83
CA TRP A 91 -3.59 4.24 -21.12
C TRP A 91 -5.04 4.06 -21.61
N ASN A 92 -5.94 4.93 -21.11
CA ASN A 92 -7.35 4.97 -21.48
C ASN A 92 -7.59 5.30 -22.97
N ARG A 93 -6.63 5.92 -23.65
CA ARG A 93 -6.72 6.25 -25.07
C ARG A 93 -6.38 5.09 -26.03
N GLY A 94 -5.66 4.08 -25.55
CA GLY A 94 -5.17 2.97 -26.38
C GLY A 94 -6.03 1.71 -26.31
N LEU A 95 -6.62 1.39 -25.15
CA LEU A 95 -7.43 0.19 -24.96
C LEU A 95 -8.89 0.35 -25.41
N SER A 96 -9.43 1.56 -25.36
CA SER A 96 -10.82 1.86 -25.71
C SER A 96 -11.15 1.64 -27.20
N SER A 97 -10.16 1.45 -28.06
CA SER A 97 -10.32 1.47 -29.52
C SER A 97 -10.09 0.14 -30.23
N ALA A 98 -9.54 -0.88 -29.59
CA ALA A 98 -9.16 -2.12 -30.28
C ALA A 98 -9.71 -3.36 -29.58
N GLY A 99 -10.57 -4.10 -30.26
CA GLY A 99 -11.03 -5.42 -29.83
C GLY A 99 -12.48 -5.47 -29.35
N SER A 100 -12.92 -6.68 -29.01
CA SER A 100 -14.24 -6.93 -28.42
C SER A 100 -14.32 -6.41 -26.97
N LEU A 101 -15.54 -6.15 -26.48
CA LEU A 101 -15.75 -5.73 -25.08
C LEU A 101 -15.20 -6.76 -24.08
N LYS A 102 -15.17 -8.04 -24.41
CA LYS A 102 -14.57 -9.08 -23.56
C LYS A 102 -13.05 -8.96 -23.49
N GLU A 103 -12.41 -8.65 -24.60
CA GLU A 103 -10.95 -8.42 -24.65
C GLU A 103 -10.59 -7.16 -23.87
N GLN A 104 -11.39 -6.10 -23.99
CA GLN A 104 -11.22 -4.87 -23.19
C GLN A 104 -11.36 -5.16 -21.69
N LEU A 105 -12.39 -5.91 -21.28
CA LEU A 105 -12.59 -6.29 -19.90
C LEU A 105 -11.40 -7.09 -19.35
N ASN A 106 -10.91 -8.08 -20.09
CA ASN A 106 -9.74 -8.86 -19.66
C ASN A 106 -8.48 -8.01 -19.54
N ALA A 107 -8.24 -7.11 -20.49
CA ALA A 107 -7.07 -6.24 -20.47
C ALA A 107 -7.10 -5.27 -19.27
N ILE A 108 -8.27 -4.72 -18.93
CA ILE A 108 -8.45 -3.85 -17.77
C ILE A 108 -8.29 -4.62 -16.46
N THR A 109 -8.82 -5.85 -16.37
CA THR A 109 -8.64 -6.70 -15.18
C THR A 109 -7.16 -6.96 -14.91
N LEU A 110 -6.39 -7.35 -15.93
CA LEU A 110 -4.95 -7.55 -15.79
C LEU A 110 -4.21 -6.26 -15.36
N LYS A 111 -4.66 -5.11 -15.91
CA LYS A 111 -4.06 -3.82 -15.51
C LYS A 111 -4.37 -3.45 -14.07
N LEU A 112 -5.59 -3.72 -13.60
CA LEU A 112 -5.96 -3.50 -12.21
C LEU A 112 -5.10 -4.36 -11.26
N GLU A 113 -4.91 -5.64 -11.59
CA GLU A 113 -4.05 -6.54 -10.81
C GLU A 113 -2.61 -6.01 -10.72
N GLU A 114 -2.05 -5.52 -11.84
CA GLU A 114 -0.73 -4.90 -11.88
C GLU A 114 -0.66 -3.66 -10.97
N MET A 115 -1.66 -2.78 -11.03
CA MET A 115 -1.71 -1.57 -10.22
C MET A 115 -1.89 -1.86 -8.73
N GLN A 116 -2.67 -2.89 -8.38
CA GLN A 116 -2.82 -3.34 -7.01
C GLN A 116 -1.50 -3.87 -6.43
N ILE A 117 -0.74 -4.64 -7.21
CA ILE A 117 0.60 -5.10 -6.81
C ILE A 117 1.52 -3.90 -6.55
N GLN A 118 1.57 -2.93 -7.46
CA GLN A 118 2.39 -1.73 -7.31
C GLN A 118 1.99 -0.91 -6.07
N LYS A 119 0.68 -0.77 -5.81
CA LYS A 119 0.18 -0.11 -4.60
C LYS A 119 0.64 -0.83 -3.33
N ASN A 120 0.53 -2.15 -3.29
CA ASN A 120 0.93 -2.95 -2.15
C ASN A 120 2.45 -2.86 -1.90
N GLU A 121 3.28 -2.99 -2.95
CA GLU A 121 4.72 -2.80 -2.84
C GLU A 121 5.10 -1.40 -2.32
N ARG A 122 4.35 -0.37 -2.74
CA ARG A 122 4.55 0.99 -2.25
C ARG A 122 4.18 1.11 -0.77
N LEU A 123 3.04 0.53 -0.38
CA LEU A 123 2.57 0.50 1.00
C LEU A 123 3.56 -0.21 1.93
N GLU A 124 4.11 -1.35 1.51
CA GLU A 124 5.15 -2.07 2.26
C GLU A 124 6.37 -1.19 2.53
N LYS A 125 6.83 -0.43 1.52
CA LYS A 125 7.95 0.53 1.71
C LYS A 125 7.61 1.63 2.72
N PHE A 126 6.40 2.19 2.66
CA PHE A 126 5.97 3.17 3.66
C PHE A 126 5.97 2.58 5.06
N MET A 127 5.45 1.36 5.23
CA MET A 127 5.43 0.67 6.52
C MET A 127 6.85 0.42 7.04
N GLU A 128 7.76 -0.05 6.19
CA GLU A 128 9.16 -0.30 6.55
C GLU A 128 9.86 0.98 7.04
N VAL A 129 9.71 2.10 6.32
CA VAL A 129 10.30 3.39 6.73
C VAL A 129 9.69 3.89 8.04
N MET A 130 8.38 3.76 8.20
CA MET A 130 7.67 4.16 9.42
C MET A 130 8.09 3.32 10.63
N ASP A 131 8.29 2.02 10.45
CA ASP A 131 8.76 1.14 11.52
C ASP A 131 10.18 1.49 11.96
N GLN A 132 11.08 1.79 11.02
CA GLN A 132 12.43 2.27 11.32
C GLN A 132 12.41 3.61 12.08
N ILE A 133 11.55 4.55 11.68
CA ILE A 133 11.37 5.83 12.40
C ILE A 133 10.88 5.55 13.82
N ARG A 134 9.87 4.68 13.98
CA ARG A 134 9.33 4.32 15.31
C ARG A 134 10.39 3.67 16.20
N GLU A 135 11.22 2.79 15.67
CA GLU A 135 12.31 2.14 16.38
C GLU A 135 13.31 3.16 16.92
N ILE A 136 13.76 4.12 16.09
CA ILE A 136 14.70 5.17 16.51
C ILE A 136 14.07 6.08 17.57
N LEU A 137 12.82 6.49 17.39
CA LEU A 137 12.12 7.33 18.36
C LEU A 137 11.91 6.63 19.71
N ALA A 138 11.67 5.32 19.71
CA ALA A 138 11.57 4.52 20.92
C ALA A 138 12.90 4.46 21.71
N GLU A 139 14.04 4.53 21.02
CA GLU A 139 15.35 4.64 21.67
C GLU A 139 15.60 6.02 22.30
N PHE A 140 15.03 7.08 21.72
CA PHE A 140 15.19 8.44 22.23
C PHE A 140 14.31 8.71 23.46
N SER A 141 13.07 8.23 23.44
CA SER A 141 12.12 8.44 24.53
C SER A 141 11.25 7.19 24.74
N PRO A 142 11.60 6.33 25.69
CA PRO A 142 10.84 5.10 25.97
C PRO A 142 9.44 5.38 26.53
N ILE A 143 9.14 6.60 26.97
CA ILE A 143 7.88 6.99 27.64
C ILE A 143 6.80 7.42 26.63
N GLU A 144 7.17 7.94 25.48
CA GLU A 144 6.21 8.41 24.46
C GLU A 144 5.87 7.35 23.41
N ARG A 145 5.39 6.18 23.84
CA ARG A 145 4.76 5.22 22.92
C ARG A 145 3.37 5.71 22.52
N ASN A 146 3.31 6.80 21.78
CA ASN A 146 2.07 7.28 21.18
C ASN A 146 1.87 6.59 19.82
N ASP A 147 1.43 5.34 19.85
CA ASP A 147 1.15 4.50 18.66
C ASP A 147 0.14 5.15 17.69
N SER A 148 -0.63 6.12 18.14
CA SER A 148 -1.69 6.74 17.34
C SER A 148 -1.20 7.81 16.33
N LYS A 149 0.06 8.28 16.42
CA LYS A 149 0.59 9.29 15.49
C LYS A 149 1.26 8.72 14.23
N PHE A 150 1.49 7.42 14.19
CA PHE A 150 2.27 6.77 13.14
C PHE A 150 1.45 5.73 12.36
N SER A 151 0.28 6.12 11.86
CA SER A 151 -0.45 5.34 10.86
C SER A 151 -0.09 5.84 9.47
N VAL A 152 0.16 4.91 8.55
CA VAL A 152 0.33 5.25 7.13
C VAL A 152 -1.00 5.79 6.61
N ASP A 153 -0.98 6.97 6.02
CA ASP A 153 -2.13 7.50 5.31
C ASP A 153 -2.18 6.85 3.91
N GLU A 154 -3.05 5.86 3.75
CA GLU A 154 -3.24 5.15 2.48
C GLU A 154 -3.78 6.06 1.36
N SER A 155 -4.23 7.27 1.70
CA SER A 155 -4.73 8.23 0.71
C SER A 155 -3.61 8.93 -0.07
N ASP A 156 -2.39 9.00 0.49
CA ASP A 156 -1.22 9.59 -0.17
C ASP A 156 0.00 8.65 -0.09
N LEU A 157 0.07 7.75 -1.05
CA LEU A 157 1.22 6.87 -1.30
C LEU A 157 2.13 7.43 -2.40
N SER A 158 2.14 8.74 -2.61
CA SER A 158 2.95 9.38 -3.65
C SER A 158 4.44 9.19 -3.39
N THR A 159 5.22 9.19 -4.47
CA THR A 159 6.69 9.13 -4.39
C THR A 159 7.25 10.31 -3.58
N ARG A 160 6.56 11.46 -3.63
CA ARG A 160 6.96 12.65 -2.87
C ARG A 160 6.78 12.43 -1.36
N ALA A 161 5.66 11.85 -0.94
CA ALA A 161 5.40 11.55 0.47
C ALA A 161 6.41 10.53 1.01
N LEU A 162 6.74 9.50 0.22
CA LEU A 162 7.77 8.53 0.59
C LEU A 162 9.15 9.19 0.74
N GLN A 163 9.55 10.02 -0.21
CA GLN A 163 10.82 10.75 -0.12
C GLN A 163 10.90 11.67 1.10
N GLU A 164 9.79 12.27 1.51
CA GLU A 164 9.75 13.11 2.70
C GLU A 164 9.93 12.28 3.98
N LEU A 165 9.30 11.09 4.05
CA LEU A 165 9.52 10.14 5.14
C LEU A 165 10.97 9.61 5.18
N GLU A 166 11.55 9.29 4.03
CA GLU A 166 12.95 8.86 3.93
C GLU A 166 13.92 9.94 4.42
N LYS A 167 13.64 11.23 4.11
CA LYS A 167 14.42 12.35 4.66
C LYS A 167 14.29 12.48 6.17
N GLN A 168 13.09 12.29 6.71
CA GLN A 168 12.86 12.29 8.15
C GLN A 168 13.64 11.14 8.83
N LEU A 169 13.60 9.94 8.24
CA LEU A 169 14.37 8.81 8.72
C LEU A 169 15.87 9.11 8.71
N GLN A 170 16.39 9.68 7.63
CA GLN A 170 17.80 10.06 7.54
C GLN A 170 18.18 11.07 8.61
N ALA A 171 17.37 12.12 8.82
CA ALA A 171 17.62 13.10 9.87
C ALA A 171 17.64 12.48 11.28
N LEU A 172 16.74 11.53 11.56
CA LEU A 172 16.73 10.80 12.83
C LEU A 172 17.94 9.87 12.99
N GLN A 173 18.40 9.23 11.92
CA GLN A 173 19.61 8.41 11.92
C GLN A 173 20.86 9.25 12.18
N GLU A 174 20.95 10.45 11.59
CA GLU A 174 22.03 11.41 11.86
C GLU A 174 21.99 11.88 13.32
N GLU A 175 20.81 12.20 13.84
CA GLU A 175 20.63 12.57 15.25
C GLU A 175 21.02 11.41 16.20
N LYS A 176 20.60 10.17 15.90
CA LYS A 176 20.99 8.97 16.65
C LYS A 176 22.51 8.82 16.69
N SER A 177 23.17 8.98 15.55
CA SER A 177 24.63 8.88 15.43
C SER A 177 25.34 9.95 16.26
N GLU A 178 24.83 11.19 16.24
CA GLU A 178 25.39 12.29 17.02
C GLU A 178 25.16 12.10 18.52
N ARG A 179 23.99 11.63 18.94
CA ARG A 179 23.73 11.29 20.36
C ARG A 179 24.65 10.18 20.84
N LEU A 180 24.82 9.12 20.04
CA LEU A 180 25.76 8.05 20.38
C LEU A 180 27.20 8.54 20.53
N ARG A 181 27.65 9.41 19.62
CA ARG A 181 29.00 10.06 19.71
C ARG A 181 29.16 10.82 21.00
N ARG A 182 28.16 11.64 21.41
CA ARG A 182 28.20 12.39 22.67
C ARG A 182 28.25 11.47 23.90
N VAL A 183 27.42 10.43 23.91
CA VAL A 183 27.44 9.43 24.99
C VAL A 183 28.83 8.80 25.12
N MET A 184 29.45 8.39 24.00
CA MET A 184 30.80 7.81 24.00
C MET A 184 31.86 8.80 24.52
N GLU A 185 31.78 10.08 24.14
CA GLU A 185 32.67 11.13 24.64
C GLU A 185 32.51 11.34 26.14
N HIS A 186 31.28 11.39 26.66
CA HIS A 186 31.01 11.51 28.09
C HIS A 186 31.51 10.28 28.85
N LEU A 187 31.30 9.07 28.36
CA LEU A 187 31.83 7.84 28.94
C LEU A 187 33.36 7.84 29.02
N ASN A 188 34.02 8.24 27.95
CA ASN A 188 35.49 8.35 27.93
C ASN A 188 35.99 9.40 28.95
N THR A 189 35.28 10.53 29.06
CA THR A 189 35.59 11.57 30.05
C THR A 189 35.38 11.06 31.46
N LEU A 190 34.28 10.39 31.75
CA LEU A 190 33.98 9.78 33.03
C LEU A 190 35.05 8.74 33.40
N LYS A 191 35.43 7.86 32.49
CA LYS A 191 36.47 6.85 32.67
C LYS A 191 37.82 7.47 33.00
N ALA A 192 38.20 8.55 32.28
CA ALA A 192 39.43 9.29 32.56
C ALA A 192 39.42 9.96 33.94
N LEU A 193 38.29 10.55 34.37
CA LEU A 193 38.15 11.15 35.72
C LEU A 193 38.21 10.08 36.81
N CYS A 194 37.57 8.94 36.65
CA CYS A 194 37.64 7.81 37.57
C CYS A 194 39.10 7.33 37.75
N ALA A 195 39.82 7.15 36.64
CA ALA A 195 41.22 6.76 36.66
C ALA A 195 42.10 7.76 37.45
N VAL A 196 41.91 9.08 37.26
CA VAL A 196 42.67 10.12 37.98
C VAL A 196 42.31 10.16 39.48
N LEU A 197 41.04 9.85 39.81
CA LEU A 197 40.56 9.86 41.18
C LEU A 197 40.79 8.54 41.94
N GLY A 198 41.23 7.49 41.25
CA GLY A 198 41.35 6.14 41.79
C GLY A 198 40.00 5.48 42.14
N LEU A 199 38.93 5.85 41.43
CA LEU A 199 37.58 5.30 41.60
C LEU A 199 37.30 4.19 40.59
N SER A 200 36.49 3.21 41.00
CA SER A 200 36.00 2.20 40.08
C SER A 200 35.02 2.82 39.09
N PHE A 201 35.26 2.57 37.80
CA PHE A 201 34.34 3.00 36.75
C PHE A 201 32.96 2.32 36.87
N GLU A 202 32.96 1.05 37.29
CA GLU A 202 31.73 0.28 37.50
C GLU A 202 30.87 0.83 38.64
N GLU A 203 31.52 1.34 39.72
CA GLU A 203 30.81 2.01 40.82
C GLU A 203 30.25 3.34 40.38
N ALA A 204 31.03 4.14 39.62
CA ALA A 204 30.60 5.42 39.11
C ALA A 204 29.46 5.33 38.10
N THR A 205 29.35 4.21 37.36
CA THR A 205 28.26 3.97 36.39
C THR A 205 27.07 3.25 37.00
N ARG A 206 27.22 2.55 38.12
CA ARG A 206 26.12 1.85 38.79
C ARG A 206 24.99 2.78 39.21
N ASP A 207 25.29 3.95 39.66
CA ASP A 207 24.33 4.99 40.07
C ASP A 207 23.58 5.56 38.84
N LEU A 208 24.18 5.47 37.64
CA LEU A 208 23.58 5.88 36.38
C LEU A 208 22.55 4.84 35.84
N HIS A 209 22.70 3.57 36.19
CA HIS A 209 21.78 2.49 35.81
C HIS A 209 20.54 2.39 36.69
N CYS A 210 20.48 3.07 37.85
CA CYS A 210 19.35 2.95 38.78
C CYS A 210 18.01 3.43 38.24
N ASN A 211 17.96 4.16 37.13
CA ASN A 211 16.72 4.67 36.54
C ASN A 211 16.30 3.95 35.27
N SER A 212 17.08 3.02 34.74
CA SER A 212 16.70 2.25 33.56
C SER A 212 16.26 0.84 33.97
N HIS A 213 14.96 0.61 34.00
CA HIS A 213 14.30 -0.69 34.25
C HIS A 213 14.49 -1.71 33.11
N HIS A 214 15.57 -1.64 32.33
CA HIS A 214 15.83 -2.62 31.27
C HIS A 214 17.16 -3.32 31.43
N ASP A 215 17.04 -4.63 31.44
CA ASP A 215 18.00 -5.69 31.47
C ASP A 215 19.11 -5.50 30.42
N GLU A 216 20.35 -5.90 30.84
CA GLU A 216 21.50 -6.15 30.00
C GLU A 216 22.16 -4.98 29.22
N GLY A 217 23.07 -4.25 29.89
CA GLY A 217 24.34 -3.81 29.26
C GLY A 217 24.31 -2.70 28.20
N TYR A 218 23.17 -2.29 27.69
CA TYR A 218 23.04 -1.21 26.71
C TYR A 218 22.70 0.10 27.39
N MET A 219 23.63 1.06 27.34
CA MET A 219 23.30 2.43 27.75
C MET A 219 22.31 3.05 26.77
N SER A 220 21.17 3.45 27.32
CA SER A 220 20.15 4.20 26.56
C SER A 220 20.76 5.51 26.04
N ILE A 221 20.44 5.86 24.79
CA ILE A 221 20.78 7.15 24.17
C ILE A 221 19.73 8.22 24.43
N SER A 222 18.84 7.97 25.40
CA SER A 222 17.80 8.92 25.81
C SER A 222 18.41 10.19 26.40
N ASP A 223 17.69 11.30 26.33
CA ASP A 223 18.11 12.58 26.89
C ASP A 223 18.39 12.48 28.40
N ASP A 224 17.57 11.72 29.12
CA ASP A 224 17.77 11.47 30.56
C ASP A 224 19.12 10.77 30.86
N SER A 225 19.49 9.79 30.03
CA SER A 225 20.79 9.09 30.19
C SER A 225 21.99 10.00 29.93
N VAL A 226 21.88 10.88 28.93
CA VAL A 226 22.92 11.88 28.64
C VAL A 226 23.04 12.88 29.77
N GLU A 227 21.91 13.37 30.30
CA GLU A 227 21.88 14.31 31.41
C GLU A 227 22.48 13.70 32.71
N CYS A 228 22.16 12.43 33.00
CA CYS A 228 22.79 11.69 34.11
C CYS A 228 24.31 11.57 33.94
N LEU A 229 24.81 11.29 32.75
CA LEU A 229 26.25 11.23 32.46
C LEU A 229 26.93 12.60 32.67
N VAL A 230 26.32 13.68 32.19
CA VAL A 230 26.83 15.05 32.39
C VAL A 230 26.90 15.38 33.87
N SER A 231 25.84 15.11 34.63
CA SER A 231 25.80 15.35 36.09
C SER A 231 26.86 14.56 36.83
N ALA A 232 27.10 13.29 36.48
CA ALA A 232 28.17 12.49 37.07
C ALA A 232 29.55 13.05 36.75
N ILE A 233 29.81 13.50 35.55
CA ILE A 233 31.07 14.13 35.15
C ILE A 233 31.30 15.40 35.93
N GLU A 234 30.30 16.27 36.11
CA GLU A 234 30.38 17.49 36.88
C GLU A 234 30.69 17.21 38.37
N HIS A 235 30.03 16.22 38.95
CA HIS A 235 30.31 15.77 40.32
C HIS A 235 31.77 15.32 40.47
N LEU A 236 32.29 14.47 39.60
CA LEU A 236 33.68 14.01 39.67
C LEU A 236 34.69 15.13 39.41
N ARG A 237 34.39 16.10 38.58
CA ARG A 237 35.21 17.31 38.39
C ARG A 237 35.29 18.12 39.68
N LYS A 238 34.19 18.29 40.42
CA LYS A 238 34.15 18.96 41.70
C LYS A 238 34.97 18.23 42.74
N VAL A 239 34.82 16.92 42.86
CA VAL A 239 35.64 16.08 43.76
C VAL A 239 37.14 16.20 43.42
N LYS A 240 37.51 16.20 42.16
CA LYS A 240 38.89 16.41 41.71
C LYS A 240 39.42 17.77 42.19
N LEU A 241 38.65 18.84 42.01
CA LEU A 241 39.04 20.20 42.41
C LEU A 241 39.22 20.29 43.92
N GLU A 242 38.33 19.75 44.73
CA GLU A 242 38.41 19.70 46.17
C GLU A 242 39.67 18.96 46.68
N ARG A 243 40.01 17.80 46.08
CA ARG A 243 41.23 17.06 46.39
C ARG A 243 42.48 17.86 46.03
N MET A 244 42.49 18.55 44.89
CA MET A 244 43.62 19.41 44.49
C MET A 244 43.79 20.57 45.46
N GLN A 245 42.71 21.24 45.89
CA GLN A 245 42.77 22.35 46.88
C GLN A 245 43.30 21.86 48.24
N LYS A 246 42.82 20.72 48.74
CA LYS A 246 43.30 20.10 49.96
C LYS A 246 44.78 19.79 49.88
N ASN A 247 45.26 19.24 48.78
CA ASN A 247 46.66 18.95 48.58
C ASN A 247 47.50 20.22 48.51
N CYS A 248 47.08 21.28 47.85
CA CYS A 248 47.74 22.57 47.80
C CYS A 248 47.84 23.20 49.21
N ASN A 249 46.76 23.17 49.97
CA ASN A 249 46.75 23.71 51.36
C ASN A 249 47.69 22.93 52.27
N MET A 250 47.84 21.60 52.10
CA MET A 250 48.81 20.79 52.85
C MET A 250 50.26 21.12 52.50
N PHE A 251 50.57 21.45 51.24
CA PHE A 251 51.92 21.80 50.78
C PHE A 251 52.37 23.23 51.16
N TYR A 252 51.45 24.15 51.25
CA TYR A 252 51.76 25.56 51.54
C TYR A 252 51.52 25.98 52.98
N GLY A 253 51.07 25.03 53.84
CA GLY A 253 50.99 25.26 55.28
C GLY A 253 50.02 26.35 55.73
N ILE A 254 48.94 26.57 54.99
CA ILE A 254 47.86 27.50 55.35
C ILE A 254 46.64 26.71 55.82
#